data_5a3a4a651be02981f3c9bc3179942efd
#
_entry.id   5a3a4a651be02981f3c9bc3179942efd
#
_cell.length_a   1.000
_cell.length_b   1.000
_cell.length_c   1.000
_cell.angle_alpha   90.00
_cell.angle_beta   90.00
_cell.angle_gamma   90.00
#
_symmetry.space_group_name_H-M   'P 1'
#
loop_
_entity.id
_entity.type
_entity.pdbx_description
1 polymer ?
#
loop_
_entity_poly.entity_id
_entity_poly.type
_entity_poly.pdbx_seq_one_letter_code
_entity_poly.pdbx_strand_id
1 'polypeptide(L)'
;PRSLALIKYKTDFTGGQFCSNIGYWWDSNKHAVVNNSCDVTDLLTISGQIGDNTTNATIGGFEISDTSYIVAASSIDQEKQEGLRNIYILTESKEDGTVKSNQITDISGKYNATSPYLVKINNNKFMVMWTIKYDNTVYYAYIDGNGNLISDINTMSGQLSDCEPIVYNGMVLW
;
A
#
# COMPACT_ATOMS: atom_id res chain seq x y z
N PRO A 1 -4.18 -16.67 6.86
CA PRO A 1 -4.61 -15.30 6.62
C PRO A 1 -4.18 -14.82 5.24
N ARG A 2 -4.86 -13.84 4.71
CA ARG A 2 -4.46 -13.12 3.49
C ARG A 2 -3.97 -11.75 3.92
N SER A 3 -2.97 -11.21 3.23
CA SER A 3 -2.45 -9.89 3.56
C SER A 3 -1.94 -9.16 2.31
N LEU A 4 -1.87 -7.84 2.39
CA LEU A 4 -0.93 -7.08 1.60
C LEU A 4 0.41 -7.17 2.34
N ALA A 5 1.42 -7.70 1.68
CA ALA A 5 2.70 -7.98 2.31
C ALA A 5 3.85 -7.28 1.59
N LEU A 6 4.81 -6.80 2.37
CA LEU A 6 6.11 -6.37 1.89
C LEU A 6 7.07 -7.56 1.92
N ILE A 7 7.71 -7.82 0.79
CA ILE A 7 8.69 -8.88 0.65
C ILE A 7 10.02 -8.26 0.29
N LYS A 8 11.06 -8.55 1.07
CA LYS A 8 12.39 -7.99 0.88
C LYS A 8 13.37 -9.06 0.42
N TYR A 9 14.10 -8.77 -0.64
CA TYR A 9 15.14 -9.64 -1.19
C TYR A 9 16.45 -8.90 -1.31
N LYS A 10 17.56 -9.63 -1.18
CA LYS A 10 18.87 -9.10 -1.58
C LYS A 10 18.95 -9.03 -3.11
N THR A 11 19.53 -7.97 -3.63
CA THR A 11 19.63 -7.73 -5.08
C THR A 11 20.47 -8.76 -5.83
N ASP A 12 21.42 -9.40 -5.15
CA ASP A 12 22.28 -10.45 -5.69
C ASP A 12 21.71 -11.87 -5.52
N PHE A 13 20.56 -11.96 -4.83
CA PHE A 13 19.89 -13.21 -4.48
C PHE A 13 20.79 -14.20 -3.73
N THR A 14 21.92 -13.73 -3.14
CA THR A 14 22.82 -14.56 -2.35
C THR A 14 22.33 -14.71 -0.91
N GLY A 15 22.59 -15.87 -0.28
CA GLY A 15 22.34 -16.12 1.14
C GLY A 15 20.87 -16.20 1.54
N GLY A 16 19.95 -16.05 0.61
CA GLY A 16 18.54 -16.28 0.81
C GLY A 16 18.10 -17.51 0.02
N GLN A 17 17.46 -18.46 0.64
CA GLN A 17 16.65 -19.38 -0.15
C GLN A 17 15.65 -18.51 -0.91
N PHE A 18 15.59 -18.69 -2.20
CA PHE A 18 14.47 -18.23 -2.99
C PHE A 18 13.21 -18.58 -2.21
N CYS A 19 12.36 -17.61 -1.94
CA CYS A 19 11.03 -17.92 -1.44
C CYS A 19 10.29 -18.69 -2.54
N SER A 20 10.53 -19.97 -2.62
CA SER A 20 9.87 -20.85 -3.58
C SER A 20 8.35 -20.90 -3.35
N ASN A 21 7.90 -20.39 -2.19
CA ASN A 21 6.51 -20.23 -1.84
C ASN A 21 6.31 -18.84 -1.25
N ILE A 22 6.12 -17.86 -2.13
CA ILE A 22 5.58 -16.56 -1.73
C ILE A 22 4.16 -16.82 -1.28
N GLY A 23 3.94 -16.79 0.00
CA GLY A 23 2.63 -16.97 0.58
C GLY A 23 2.65 -17.92 1.77
N TYR A 24 1.60 -17.81 2.49
CA TYR A 24 1.31 -18.72 3.58
C TYR A 24 0.83 -20.04 3.00
N TRP A 25 1.50 -21.13 3.32
CA TRP A 25 1.02 -22.46 2.99
C TRP A 25 0.71 -23.24 4.25
N TRP A 26 -0.27 -24.10 4.14
CA TRP A 26 -0.67 -24.96 5.24
C TRP A 26 0.34 -26.10 5.42
N ASP A 27 1.00 -26.14 6.57
CA ASP A 27 1.83 -27.28 6.98
C ASP A 27 0.95 -28.27 7.75
N SER A 28 0.62 -29.40 7.13
CA SER A 28 -0.21 -30.43 7.71
C SER A 28 0.40 -31.09 8.95
N ASN A 29 1.72 -31.08 9.07
CA ASN A 29 2.41 -31.67 10.23
C ASN A 29 2.33 -30.75 11.44
N LYS A 30 2.36 -29.43 11.21
CA LYS A 30 2.29 -28.42 12.26
C LYS A 30 0.87 -27.94 12.53
N HIS A 31 -0.10 -28.34 11.70
CA HIS A 31 -1.49 -27.86 11.74
C HIS A 31 -1.55 -26.32 11.81
N ALA A 32 -0.65 -25.68 11.10
CA ALA A 32 -0.48 -24.23 11.11
C ALA A 32 -0.09 -23.72 9.74
N VAL A 33 -0.40 -22.46 9.52
CA VAL A 33 0.16 -21.70 8.40
C VAL A 33 1.58 -21.32 8.76
N VAL A 34 2.54 -21.70 7.94
CA VAL A 34 3.96 -21.40 8.14
C VAL A 34 4.46 -20.42 7.11
N ASN A 35 5.27 -19.51 7.56
CA ASN A 35 6.04 -18.62 6.72
C ASN A 35 7.45 -19.19 6.58
N ASN A 36 7.89 -19.42 5.35
CA ASN A 36 9.25 -19.86 5.11
C ASN A 36 10.16 -18.63 4.95
N SER A 37 11.05 -18.47 5.89
CA SER A 37 12.38 -17.77 5.90
C SER A 37 12.63 -16.59 4.93
N CYS A 38 11.63 -16.02 4.30
CA CYS A 38 11.73 -14.75 3.61
C CYS A 38 11.47 -13.63 4.60
N ASP A 39 12.13 -12.53 4.39
CA ASP A 39 11.76 -11.30 5.09
C ASP A 39 10.43 -10.78 4.52
N VAL A 40 9.34 -11.24 5.12
CA VAL A 40 7.97 -10.92 4.73
C VAL A 40 7.29 -10.24 5.91
N THR A 41 6.79 -9.06 5.66
CA THR A 41 6.02 -8.28 6.64
C THR A 41 4.59 -8.10 6.16
N ASP A 42 3.62 -8.52 6.95
CA ASP A 42 2.21 -8.28 6.69
C ASP A 42 1.89 -6.81 7.00
N LEU A 43 1.57 -6.03 5.97
CA LEU A 43 1.25 -4.61 6.11
C LEU A 43 -0.24 -4.36 6.38
N LEU A 44 -1.12 -5.16 5.80
CA LEU A 44 -2.56 -5.10 6.00
C LEU A 44 -3.14 -6.50 5.90
N THR A 45 -3.75 -6.95 6.99
CA THR A 45 -4.49 -8.23 7.01
C THR A 45 -5.78 -8.08 6.21
N ILE A 46 -6.00 -9.02 5.29
CA ILE A 46 -7.21 -9.08 4.48
C ILE A 46 -8.18 -10.06 5.14
N SER A 47 -9.35 -9.58 5.47
CA SER A 47 -10.42 -10.39 6.05
C SER A 47 -11.07 -11.33 5.02
N GLY A 48 -11.84 -12.31 5.50
CA GLY A 48 -12.51 -13.32 4.69
C GLY A 48 -11.83 -14.69 4.75
N GLN A 49 -12.40 -15.65 4.03
CA GLN A 49 -11.92 -17.02 4.05
C GLN A 49 -10.85 -17.28 2.97
N ILE A 50 -10.01 -18.28 3.20
CA ILE A 50 -9.10 -18.77 2.17
C ILE A 50 -9.94 -19.31 1.01
N GLY A 51 -9.65 -18.82 -0.21
CA GLY A 51 -10.39 -19.18 -1.42
C GLY A 51 -11.39 -18.11 -1.89
N ASP A 52 -11.69 -17.11 -1.08
CA ASP A 52 -12.43 -15.94 -1.55
C ASP A 52 -11.64 -15.21 -2.63
N ASN A 53 -12.27 -14.92 -3.75
CA ASN A 53 -11.64 -14.21 -4.87
C ASN A 53 -11.59 -12.69 -4.68
N THR A 54 -12.24 -12.18 -3.63
CA THR A 54 -12.37 -10.73 -3.41
C THR A 54 -11.63 -10.32 -2.15
N THR A 55 -10.67 -9.43 -2.28
CA THR A 55 -9.96 -8.84 -1.14
C THR A 55 -10.51 -7.48 -0.76
N ASN A 56 -11.23 -6.82 -1.68
CA ASN A 56 -11.67 -5.43 -1.55
C ASN A 56 -10.52 -4.48 -1.18
N ALA A 57 -9.31 -4.83 -1.60
CA ALA A 57 -8.11 -4.04 -1.41
C ALA A 57 -7.21 -4.15 -2.64
N THR A 58 -6.51 -3.06 -2.95
CA THR A 58 -5.52 -3.00 -4.04
C THR A 58 -4.30 -2.20 -3.60
N ILE A 59 -3.12 -2.65 -3.99
CA ILE A 59 -1.89 -1.86 -3.84
C ILE A 59 -1.80 -0.91 -5.02
N GLY A 60 -1.38 0.32 -4.75
CA GLY A 60 -1.22 1.35 -5.78
C GLY A 60 0.21 1.82 -5.93
N GLY A 61 0.89 2.21 -4.89
CA GLY A 61 2.24 2.77 -4.97
C GLY A 61 3.16 2.26 -3.87
N PHE A 62 4.47 2.27 -4.14
CA PHE A 62 5.51 1.90 -3.18
C PHE A 62 6.66 2.90 -3.26
N GLU A 63 7.12 3.35 -2.11
CA GLU A 63 8.27 4.23 -1.99
C GLU A 63 9.09 3.93 -0.73
N ILE A 64 10.31 4.43 -0.71
CA ILE A 64 11.24 4.25 0.39
C ILE A 64 11.70 5.61 0.91
N SER A 65 11.42 5.86 2.21
CA SER A 65 11.97 7.00 2.95
C SER A 65 13.29 6.64 3.65
N ASP A 66 13.87 7.59 4.37
CA ASP A 66 15.03 7.30 5.21
C ASP A 66 14.66 6.37 6.38
N THR A 67 13.42 6.46 6.89
CA THR A 67 12.96 5.76 8.10
C THR A 67 12.06 4.57 7.85
N SER A 68 11.38 4.50 6.70
CA SER A 68 10.33 3.51 6.49
C SER A 68 10.24 3.05 5.03
N TYR A 69 9.68 1.85 4.85
CA TYR A 69 9.05 1.42 3.62
C TYR A 69 7.61 1.90 3.63
N ILE A 70 7.13 2.47 2.52
CA ILE A 70 5.82 3.11 2.42
C ILE A 70 5.04 2.50 1.26
N VAL A 71 3.82 2.05 1.54
CA VAL A 71 2.90 1.52 0.53
C VAL A 71 1.60 2.31 0.58
N ALA A 72 1.15 2.78 -0.57
CA ALA A 72 -0.19 3.32 -0.71
C ALA A 72 -1.14 2.24 -1.20
N ALA A 73 -2.29 2.09 -0.55
CA ALA A 73 -3.28 1.09 -0.88
C ALA A 73 -4.70 1.68 -0.83
N SER A 74 -5.59 1.06 -1.57
CA SER A 74 -7.04 1.32 -1.50
C SER A 74 -7.71 0.09 -0.89
N SER A 75 -8.49 0.26 0.17
CA SER A 75 -9.14 -0.85 0.88
C SER A 75 -10.45 -0.41 1.53
N ILE A 76 -11.39 -1.36 1.66
CA ILE A 76 -12.50 -1.22 2.61
C ILE A 76 -11.96 -1.32 4.05
N ASP A 77 -12.82 -1.05 5.03
CA ASP A 77 -12.54 -1.41 6.42
C ASP A 77 -12.47 -2.95 6.53
N GLN A 78 -11.27 -3.48 6.66
CA GLN A 78 -11.06 -4.93 6.69
C GLN A 78 -11.55 -5.58 7.99
N GLU A 79 -11.67 -4.85 9.07
CA GLU A 79 -12.20 -5.37 10.32
C GLU A 79 -13.72 -5.54 10.25
N LYS A 80 -14.42 -4.54 9.73
CA LYS A 80 -15.87 -4.57 9.55
C LYS A 80 -16.33 -5.28 8.28
N GLN A 81 -15.43 -5.43 7.30
CA GLN A 81 -15.72 -5.95 5.96
C GLN A 81 -16.81 -5.19 5.20
N GLU A 82 -16.90 -3.90 5.43
CA GLU A 82 -17.93 -3.03 4.86
C GLU A 82 -17.35 -1.67 4.44
N GLY A 83 -18.22 -0.87 3.83
CA GLY A 83 -17.93 0.48 3.41
C GLY A 83 -17.30 0.59 2.02
N LEU A 84 -16.96 1.81 1.67
CA LEU A 84 -16.24 2.11 0.45
C LEU A 84 -14.74 1.96 0.66
N ARG A 85 -14.01 1.75 -0.43
CA ARG A 85 -12.56 1.74 -0.38
C ARG A 85 -12.05 3.13 -0.10
N ASN A 86 -11.24 3.21 0.94
CA ASN A 86 -10.50 4.38 1.36
C ASN A 86 -9.02 4.24 1.00
N ILE A 87 -8.29 5.33 1.01
CA ILE A 87 -6.84 5.32 0.82
C ILE A 87 -6.16 5.13 2.17
N TYR A 88 -5.26 4.16 2.21
CA TYR A 88 -4.43 3.80 3.34
C TYR A 88 -2.96 4.01 2.98
N ILE A 89 -2.21 4.55 3.92
CA ILE A 89 -0.75 4.55 3.90
C ILE A 89 -0.27 3.52 4.90
N LEU A 90 0.37 2.49 4.38
CA LEU A 90 0.92 1.38 5.14
C LEU A 90 2.43 1.58 5.23
N THR A 91 2.99 1.48 6.42
CA THR A 91 4.42 1.66 6.62
C THR A 91 5.01 0.55 7.46
N GLU A 92 6.27 0.19 7.14
CA GLU A 92 7.13 -0.60 8.01
C GLU A 92 8.35 0.24 8.38
N SER A 93 8.58 0.43 9.66
CA SER A 93 9.79 1.10 10.18
C SER A 93 11.04 0.28 9.87
N LYS A 94 12.07 0.95 9.36
CA LYS A 94 13.38 0.31 9.11
C LYS A 94 14.16 0.04 10.39
N GLU A 95 13.84 0.76 11.47
CA GLU A 95 14.55 0.65 12.73
C GLU A 95 14.14 -0.61 13.50
N ASP A 96 12.84 -0.83 13.64
CA ASP A 96 12.29 -1.86 14.53
C ASP A 96 11.27 -2.79 13.86
N GLY A 97 10.97 -2.59 12.56
CA GLY A 97 9.99 -3.39 11.83
C GLY A 97 8.52 -3.09 12.22
N THR A 98 8.27 -2.05 13.00
CA THR A 98 6.90 -1.68 13.39
C THR A 98 6.07 -1.34 12.15
N VAL A 99 4.91 -1.98 12.04
CA VAL A 99 3.93 -1.73 10.98
C VAL A 99 2.86 -0.76 11.46
N LYS A 100 2.51 0.21 10.60
CA LYS A 100 1.39 1.13 10.81
C LYS A 100 0.50 1.16 9.58
N SER A 101 -0.79 1.33 9.82
CA SER A 101 -1.81 1.52 8.80
C SER A 101 -2.59 2.79 9.09
N ASN A 102 -2.40 3.81 8.26
CA ASN A 102 -3.06 5.10 8.39
C ASN A 102 -4.10 5.26 7.29
N GLN A 103 -5.37 5.27 7.64
CA GLN A 103 -6.42 5.68 6.70
C GLN A 103 -6.36 7.21 6.56
N ILE A 104 -6.18 7.69 5.32
CA ILE A 104 -6.03 9.12 5.04
C ILE A 104 -7.28 9.75 4.40
N THR A 105 -8.26 8.94 4.01
CA THR A 105 -9.53 9.43 3.47
C THR A 105 -10.70 8.85 4.26
N ASP A 106 -11.82 9.56 4.19
CA ASP A 106 -13.14 9.07 4.65
C ASP A 106 -14.13 9.27 3.50
N ILE A 107 -14.10 8.31 2.56
CA ILE A 107 -14.91 8.38 1.35
C ILE A 107 -16.37 8.11 1.72
N SER A 108 -17.20 9.14 1.57
CA SER A 108 -18.65 9.05 1.66
C SER A 108 -19.25 9.23 0.27
N GLY A 109 -20.22 8.41 -0.11
CA GLY A 109 -20.87 8.54 -1.41
C GLY A 109 -21.18 7.20 -2.05
N LYS A 110 -21.02 7.09 -3.37
CA LYS A 110 -21.43 5.91 -4.13
C LYS A 110 -20.27 5.07 -4.66
N TYR A 111 -19.10 5.67 -4.81
CA TYR A 111 -17.99 5.06 -5.55
C TYR A 111 -16.72 4.97 -4.74
N ASN A 112 -15.98 3.92 -4.97
CA ASN A 112 -14.70 3.61 -4.31
C ASN A 112 -13.59 4.55 -4.78
N ALA A 113 -12.64 4.84 -3.88
CA ALA A 113 -11.33 5.30 -4.29
C ALA A 113 -10.63 4.21 -5.12
N THR A 114 -9.91 4.62 -6.15
CA THR A 114 -9.12 3.74 -7.01
C THR A 114 -7.77 3.41 -6.35
N SER A 115 -6.99 2.55 -6.98
CA SER A 115 -5.60 2.29 -6.58
C SER A 115 -4.82 3.61 -6.58
N PRO A 116 -4.20 3.99 -5.45
CA PRO A 116 -3.45 5.24 -5.40
C PRO A 116 -2.07 5.09 -6.04
N TYR A 117 -1.53 6.20 -6.55
CA TYR A 117 -0.12 6.32 -6.85
C TYR A 117 0.63 6.98 -5.69
N LEU A 118 1.90 6.66 -5.56
CA LEU A 118 2.79 7.26 -4.59
C LEU A 118 4.07 7.67 -5.30
N VAL A 119 4.50 8.91 -5.11
CA VAL A 119 5.73 9.41 -5.73
C VAL A 119 6.57 10.18 -4.72
N LYS A 120 7.86 9.88 -4.71
CA LYS A 120 8.84 10.50 -3.83
C LYS A 120 9.21 11.91 -4.35
N ILE A 121 8.89 12.93 -3.56
CA ILE A 121 9.34 14.33 -3.82
C ILE A 121 10.75 14.54 -3.28
N ASN A 122 11.00 14.06 -2.06
CA ASN A 122 12.32 13.99 -1.42
C ASN A 122 12.28 12.93 -0.31
N ASN A 123 13.35 12.77 0.47
CA ASN A 123 13.44 11.72 1.48
C ASN A 123 12.40 11.77 2.60
N ASN A 124 11.79 12.94 2.81
CA ASN A 124 10.78 13.17 3.86
C ASN A 124 9.44 13.68 3.34
N LYS A 125 9.25 13.74 2.02
CA LYS A 125 8.01 14.21 1.43
C LYS A 125 7.63 13.36 0.24
N PHE A 126 6.42 12.84 0.28
CA PHE A 126 5.85 12.00 -0.78
C PHE A 126 4.49 12.57 -1.15
N MET A 127 4.10 12.43 -2.42
CA MET A 127 2.76 12.76 -2.88
C MET A 127 2.00 11.47 -3.11
N VAL A 128 0.85 11.33 -2.48
CA VAL A 128 -0.12 10.28 -2.76
C VAL A 128 -1.22 10.86 -3.64
N MET A 129 -1.61 10.14 -4.71
CA MET A 129 -2.57 10.59 -5.71
C MET A 129 -3.58 9.48 -5.97
N TRP A 130 -4.85 9.82 -6.12
CA TRP A 130 -5.90 8.85 -6.43
C TRP A 130 -7.05 9.51 -7.19
N THR A 131 -7.95 8.70 -7.71
CA THR A 131 -9.24 9.15 -8.25
C THR A 131 -10.38 8.41 -7.56
N ILE A 132 -11.58 8.91 -7.70
CA ILE A 132 -12.81 8.20 -7.35
C ILE A 132 -13.44 7.72 -8.66
N LYS A 133 -13.92 6.48 -8.71
CA LYS A 133 -14.49 5.91 -9.93
C LYS A 133 -15.58 6.81 -10.51
N TYR A 134 -15.52 7.08 -11.79
CA TYR A 134 -16.40 7.99 -12.54
C TYR A 134 -16.28 9.48 -12.17
N ASP A 135 -15.31 9.88 -11.38
CA ASP A 135 -14.98 11.26 -11.15
C ASP A 135 -13.81 11.68 -12.06
N ASN A 136 -13.90 12.86 -12.64
CA ASN A 136 -12.86 13.42 -13.52
C ASN A 136 -11.93 14.35 -12.72
N THR A 137 -11.68 13.97 -11.47
CA THR A 137 -10.91 14.72 -10.49
C THR A 137 -9.78 13.83 -9.96
N VAL A 138 -8.56 14.35 -9.99
CA VAL A 138 -7.43 13.77 -9.28
C VAL A 138 -7.36 14.40 -7.91
N TYR A 139 -7.39 13.56 -6.89
CA TYR A 139 -7.16 13.92 -5.50
C TYR A 139 -5.71 13.67 -5.15
N TYR A 140 -5.13 14.52 -4.35
CA TYR A 140 -3.76 14.31 -3.86
C TYR A 140 -3.54 14.93 -2.48
N ALA A 141 -2.57 14.36 -1.76
CA ALA A 141 -2.08 14.88 -0.51
C ALA A 141 -0.59 14.60 -0.37
N TYR A 142 0.06 15.29 0.57
CA TYR A 142 1.43 15.01 0.93
C TYR A 142 1.51 14.26 2.25
N ILE A 143 2.46 13.34 2.32
CA ILE A 143 2.80 12.58 3.52
C ILE A 143 4.29 12.73 3.82
N ASP A 144 4.65 12.56 5.09
CA ASP A 144 6.04 12.49 5.54
C ASP A 144 6.66 11.10 5.33
N GLY A 145 7.93 10.96 5.71
CA GLY A 145 8.66 9.69 5.61
C GLY A 145 8.16 8.57 6.52
N ASN A 146 7.25 8.87 7.46
CA ASN A 146 6.61 7.92 8.36
C ASN A 146 5.15 7.63 7.96
N GLY A 147 4.71 8.16 6.82
CA GLY A 147 3.35 7.95 6.31
C GLY A 147 2.27 8.82 6.94
N ASN A 148 2.62 9.88 7.67
CA ASN A 148 1.65 10.80 8.24
C ASN A 148 1.29 11.90 7.22
N LEU A 149 0.01 12.29 7.19
CA LEU A 149 -0.42 13.45 6.41
C LEU A 149 0.28 14.73 6.90
N ILE A 150 0.82 15.50 5.94
CA ILE A 150 1.45 16.82 6.17
C ILE A 150 0.81 17.91 5.33
N SER A 151 -0.31 17.62 4.67
CA SER A 151 -1.14 18.59 3.96
C SER A 151 -2.61 18.22 4.05
N ASP A 152 -3.47 19.17 3.72
CA ASP A 152 -4.85 18.88 3.36
C ASP A 152 -4.92 18.06 2.06
N ILE A 153 -6.07 17.42 1.83
CA ILE A 153 -6.38 16.80 0.55
C ILE A 153 -6.75 17.90 -0.44
N ASN A 154 -6.05 17.93 -1.56
CA ASN A 154 -6.24 18.85 -2.64
C ASN A 154 -6.80 18.14 -3.86
N THR A 155 -7.29 18.91 -4.81
CA THR A 155 -7.86 18.40 -6.06
C THR A 155 -7.33 19.15 -7.28
N MET A 156 -7.31 18.44 -8.41
CA MET A 156 -7.10 19.02 -9.72
C MET A 156 -7.98 18.31 -10.75
N SER A 157 -8.38 18.99 -11.80
CA SER A 157 -9.13 18.38 -12.90
C SER A 157 -8.22 17.49 -13.72
N GLY A 158 -8.70 16.32 -14.09
CA GLY A 158 -7.97 15.37 -14.93
C GLY A 158 -8.15 13.92 -14.53
N GLN A 159 -7.33 13.07 -15.09
CA GLN A 159 -7.28 11.65 -14.81
C GLN A 159 -5.84 11.22 -14.61
N LEU A 160 -5.62 10.23 -13.77
CA LEU A 160 -4.33 9.57 -13.66
C LEU A 160 -4.14 8.64 -14.86
N SER A 161 -2.93 8.61 -15.40
CA SER A 161 -2.54 7.64 -16.43
C SER A 161 -2.28 6.27 -15.79
N ASP A 162 -2.07 5.26 -16.63
CA ASP A 162 -1.65 3.93 -16.17
C ASP A 162 -0.14 3.85 -15.88
N CYS A 163 0.59 4.95 -16.07
CA CYS A 163 2.01 5.03 -15.80
C CYS A 163 2.28 5.44 -14.35
N GLU A 164 3.34 4.87 -13.78
CA GLU A 164 3.85 5.33 -12.49
C GLU A 164 4.28 6.80 -12.56
N PRO A 165 3.85 7.65 -11.63
CA PRO A 165 4.28 9.04 -11.60
C PRO A 165 5.76 9.15 -11.25
N ILE A 166 6.41 10.13 -11.84
CA ILE A 166 7.83 10.43 -11.56
C ILE A 166 8.00 11.91 -11.23
N VAL A 167 9.08 12.24 -10.53
CA VAL A 167 9.51 13.63 -10.32
C VAL A 167 10.65 13.95 -11.27
N TYR A 168 10.45 15.01 -12.04
CA TYR A 168 11.47 15.54 -12.93
C TYR A 168 11.49 17.07 -12.92
N ASN A 169 12.64 17.68 -12.64
CA ASN A 169 12.81 19.13 -12.56
C ASN A 169 11.78 19.86 -11.68
N GLY A 170 11.45 19.27 -10.50
CA GLY A 170 10.49 19.85 -9.57
C GLY A 170 9.01 19.70 -9.98
N MET A 171 8.73 18.96 -11.04
CA MET A 171 7.38 18.63 -11.50
C MET A 171 7.09 17.16 -11.24
N VAL A 172 5.83 16.85 -10.95
CA VAL A 172 5.30 15.48 -10.95
C VAL A 172 4.69 15.23 -12.33
N LEU A 173 5.13 14.17 -12.98
CA LEU A 173 4.66 13.77 -14.31
C LEU A 173 3.98 12.41 -14.18
N TRP A 174 2.78 12.23 -14.79
CA TRP A 174 2.01 10.98 -14.82
C TRP A 174 1.26 10.78 -16.13
#